data_303e5aac7dc0800e5c9d63dcfa8ce24e
#
_entry.id   303e5aac7dc0800e5c9d63dcfa8ce24e
#
_cell.length_a   1.000
_cell.length_b   1.000
_cell.length_c   1.000
_cell.angle_alpha   90.00
_cell.angle_beta   90.00
_cell.angle_gamma   90.00
#
_symmetry.space_group_name_H-M   'P 1'
#
loop_
_entity.id
_entity.type
_entity.pdbx_description
1 polymer ?
#
loop_
_entity_poly.entity_id
_entity_poly.type
_entity_poly.pdbx_seq_one_letter_code
_entity_poly.pdbx_strand_id
1 'polypeptide(L)'
;MGDKQERGLEFFSKVLGEDNAAGMREHIGSSDFGKECGNWAIDFAFGTVWTREGLDRKMRSCAVLGMLIALRQTDEIKYHVRIALANGLTVQEIEEVLYLSVPYAGFPAANSAKAAMIEVLREVEGEAAG
;
A
#
# COMPACT_ATOMS: atom_id res chain seq x y z
N MET A 1 -3.30 -1.04 -24.45
CA MET A 1 -3.29 -1.28 -22.99
C MET A 1 -4.38 -2.27 -22.64
N GLY A 2 -4.08 -3.30 -21.87
CA GLY A 2 -5.06 -4.32 -21.49
C GLY A 2 -5.96 -3.87 -20.34
N ASP A 3 -7.09 -4.54 -20.20
CA ASP A 3 -8.07 -4.25 -19.15
C ASP A 3 -7.46 -4.35 -17.74
N LYS A 4 -6.56 -5.29 -17.52
CA LYS A 4 -5.86 -5.46 -16.24
C LYS A 4 -5.02 -4.23 -15.91
N GLN A 5 -4.30 -3.73 -16.89
CA GLN A 5 -3.48 -2.53 -16.70
C GLN A 5 -4.34 -1.32 -16.40
N GLU A 6 -5.43 -1.15 -17.11
CA GLU A 6 -6.37 -0.03 -16.88
C GLU A 6 -6.98 -0.10 -15.49
N ARG A 7 -7.45 -1.29 -15.07
CA ARG A 7 -7.99 -1.47 -13.72
C ARG A 7 -6.95 -1.21 -12.66
N GLY A 8 -5.72 -1.68 -12.88
CA GLY A 8 -4.62 -1.47 -11.94
C GLY A 8 -4.26 -0.01 -11.79
N LEU A 9 -4.17 0.73 -12.90
CA LEU A 9 -3.89 2.16 -12.88
C LEU A 9 -5.02 2.95 -12.24
N GLU A 10 -6.26 2.57 -12.50
CA GLU A 10 -7.43 3.21 -11.86
C GLU A 10 -7.39 3.00 -10.35
N PHE A 11 -7.15 1.78 -9.90
CA PHE A 11 -6.99 1.49 -8.47
C PHE A 11 -5.83 2.29 -7.87
N PHE A 12 -4.67 2.29 -8.54
CA PHE A 12 -3.48 3.00 -8.09
C PHE A 12 -3.75 4.50 -7.94
N SER A 13 -4.47 5.08 -8.91
CA SER A 13 -4.88 6.48 -8.85
C SER A 13 -5.78 6.76 -7.65
N LYS A 14 -6.73 5.88 -7.37
CA LYS A 14 -7.65 6.03 -6.24
C LYS A 14 -6.95 5.98 -4.88
N VAL A 15 -5.96 5.11 -4.74
CA VAL A 15 -5.32 4.88 -3.42
C VAL A 15 -4.06 5.71 -3.21
N LEU A 16 -3.36 6.10 -4.25
CA LEU A 16 -2.09 6.85 -4.14
C LEU A 16 -2.11 8.20 -4.89
N GLY A 17 -3.22 8.52 -5.55
CA GLY A 17 -3.40 9.80 -6.21
C GLY A 17 -3.01 9.79 -7.69
N GLU A 18 -3.59 10.74 -8.43
CA GLU A 18 -3.42 10.84 -9.88
C GLU A 18 -1.97 11.17 -10.28
N ASP A 19 -1.27 11.97 -9.49
CA ASP A 19 0.14 12.31 -9.79
C ASP A 19 1.02 11.07 -9.74
N ASN A 20 0.81 10.21 -8.75
CA ASN A 20 1.53 8.95 -8.64
C ASN A 20 1.16 7.99 -9.79
N ALA A 21 -0.11 7.97 -10.19
CA ALA A 21 -0.55 7.15 -11.31
C ALA A 21 0.07 7.64 -12.63
N ALA A 22 0.15 8.95 -12.84
CA ALA A 22 0.81 9.52 -14.02
C ALA A 22 2.30 9.15 -14.04
N GLY A 23 2.98 9.25 -12.90
CA GLY A 23 4.37 8.84 -12.75
C GLY A 23 4.57 7.36 -13.06
N MET A 24 3.66 6.52 -12.62
CA MET A 24 3.72 5.08 -12.88
C MET A 24 3.52 4.78 -14.38
N ARG A 25 2.56 5.46 -15.04
CA ARG A 25 2.38 5.31 -16.50
C ARG A 25 3.65 5.67 -17.26
N GLU A 26 4.28 6.75 -16.88
CA GLU A 26 5.54 7.19 -17.51
C GLU A 26 6.64 6.15 -17.27
N HIS A 27 6.79 5.67 -16.06
CA HIS A 27 7.80 4.69 -15.69
C HIS A 27 7.64 3.37 -16.47
N ILE A 28 6.45 2.82 -16.53
CA ILE A 28 6.21 1.54 -17.23
C ILE A 28 6.32 1.68 -18.76
N GLY A 29 6.15 2.87 -19.30
CA GLY A 29 6.34 3.17 -20.71
C GLY A 29 7.77 3.52 -21.09
N SER A 30 8.65 3.63 -20.12
CA SER A 30 10.05 4.08 -20.32
C SER A 30 11.00 2.92 -20.61
N SER A 31 12.28 3.22 -20.72
CA SER A 31 13.35 2.22 -20.77
C SER A 31 14.12 2.13 -19.44
N ASP A 32 13.51 2.61 -18.34
CA ASP A 32 14.14 2.63 -17.03
C ASP A 32 14.43 1.22 -16.51
N PHE A 33 15.53 1.11 -15.79
CA PHE A 33 15.89 -0.15 -15.15
C PHE A 33 14.76 -0.60 -14.19
N GLY A 34 14.34 -1.85 -14.35
CA GLY A 34 13.33 -2.43 -13.46
C GLY A 34 11.89 -2.03 -13.74
N LYS A 35 11.60 -1.37 -14.87
CA LYS A 35 10.24 -0.91 -15.19
C LYS A 35 9.20 -2.03 -15.19
N GLU A 36 9.59 -3.26 -15.53
CA GLU A 36 8.66 -4.38 -15.56
C GLU A 36 8.13 -4.72 -14.16
N CYS A 37 8.90 -4.43 -13.09
CA CYS A 37 8.38 -4.59 -11.73
C CYS A 37 7.14 -3.73 -11.50
N GLY A 38 7.17 -2.48 -11.98
CA GLY A 38 6.01 -1.58 -11.95
C GLY A 38 4.87 -2.09 -12.82
N ASN A 39 5.20 -2.57 -14.02
CA ASN A 39 4.20 -3.12 -14.93
C ASN A 39 3.49 -4.33 -14.30
N TRP A 40 4.23 -5.26 -13.72
CA TRP A 40 3.65 -6.41 -13.04
C TRP A 40 2.85 -6.02 -11.80
N ALA A 41 3.30 -5.02 -11.04
CA ALA A 41 2.55 -4.50 -9.90
C ALA A 41 1.17 -3.99 -10.37
N ILE A 42 1.14 -3.22 -11.44
CA ILE A 42 -0.09 -2.67 -11.98
C ILE A 42 -0.99 -3.76 -12.59
N ASP A 43 -0.43 -4.65 -13.42
CA ASP A 43 -1.22 -5.68 -14.10
C ASP A 43 -1.70 -6.76 -13.14
N PHE A 44 -0.82 -7.29 -12.31
CA PHE A 44 -1.13 -8.44 -11.47
C PHE A 44 -1.59 -8.04 -10.08
N ALA A 45 -0.74 -7.36 -9.30
CA ALA A 45 -1.09 -7.07 -7.91
C ALA A 45 -2.35 -6.20 -7.83
N PHE A 46 -2.38 -5.09 -8.53
CA PHE A 46 -3.50 -4.15 -8.45
C PHE A 46 -4.60 -4.47 -9.46
N GLY A 47 -4.24 -4.79 -10.70
CA GLY A 47 -5.22 -5.00 -11.76
C GLY A 47 -5.90 -6.37 -11.72
N THR A 48 -5.32 -7.35 -11.03
CA THR A 48 -5.87 -8.70 -10.96
C THR A 48 -6.24 -9.11 -9.54
N VAL A 49 -5.38 -8.87 -8.55
CA VAL A 49 -5.60 -9.36 -7.19
C VAL A 49 -6.42 -8.38 -6.34
N TRP A 50 -5.97 -7.13 -6.25
CA TRP A 50 -6.63 -6.12 -5.42
C TRP A 50 -8.05 -5.78 -5.89
N THR A 51 -8.32 -5.94 -7.17
CA THR A 51 -9.62 -5.61 -7.77
C THR A 51 -10.60 -6.78 -7.79
N ARG A 52 -10.25 -7.93 -7.20
CA ARG A 52 -11.18 -9.05 -7.05
C ARG A 52 -12.30 -8.70 -6.06
N GLU A 53 -13.49 -9.26 -6.29
CA GLU A 53 -14.67 -8.97 -5.46
C GLU A 53 -14.79 -9.84 -4.20
N GLY A 54 -13.94 -10.85 -4.05
CA GLY A 54 -14.07 -11.84 -2.97
C GLY A 54 -13.76 -11.33 -1.56
N LEU A 55 -13.12 -10.15 -1.44
CA LEU A 55 -12.78 -9.57 -0.15
C LEU A 55 -12.73 -8.06 -0.32
N ASP A 56 -13.31 -7.30 0.60
CA ASP A 56 -13.30 -5.85 0.48
C ASP A 56 -11.91 -5.26 0.68
N ARG A 57 -11.73 -4.02 0.25
CA ARG A 57 -10.43 -3.36 0.23
C ARG A 57 -9.90 -3.05 1.64
N LYS A 58 -10.79 -2.74 2.60
CA LYS A 58 -10.38 -2.52 3.99
C LYS A 58 -9.75 -3.78 4.57
N MET A 59 -10.39 -4.92 4.38
CA MET A 59 -9.88 -6.19 4.90
C MET A 59 -8.59 -6.60 4.19
N ARG A 60 -8.48 -6.34 2.89
CA ARG A 60 -7.24 -6.58 2.15
C ARG A 60 -6.09 -5.75 2.74
N SER A 61 -6.34 -4.48 3.03
CA SER A 61 -5.33 -3.61 3.63
C SER A 61 -4.87 -4.12 5.00
N CYS A 62 -5.81 -4.58 5.84
CA CYS A 62 -5.46 -5.20 7.14
C CYS A 62 -4.54 -6.40 6.94
N ALA A 63 -4.90 -7.30 6.03
CA ALA A 63 -4.13 -8.51 5.76
C ALA A 63 -2.73 -8.18 5.24
N VAL A 64 -2.64 -7.26 4.29
CA VAL A 64 -1.35 -6.84 3.71
C VAL A 64 -0.46 -6.19 4.76
N LEU A 65 -1.00 -5.30 5.58
CA LEU A 65 -0.22 -4.67 6.66
C LEU A 65 0.34 -5.72 7.61
N GLY A 66 -0.45 -6.71 7.98
CA GLY A 66 0.01 -7.80 8.83
C GLY A 66 1.15 -8.61 8.20
N MET A 67 1.03 -8.92 6.91
CA MET A 67 2.08 -9.64 6.18
C MET A 67 3.37 -8.82 6.12
N LEU A 68 3.28 -7.53 5.81
CA LEU A 68 4.43 -6.65 5.68
C LEU A 68 5.13 -6.43 7.02
N ILE A 69 4.37 -6.34 8.12
CA ILE A 69 4.94 -6.24 9.47
C ILE A 69 5.77 -7.49 9.76
N ALA A 70 5.19 -8.68 9.54
CA ALA A 70 5.88 -9.95 9.80
C ALA A 70 7.13 -10.11 8.92
N LEU A 71 7.06 -9.66 7.68
CA LEU A 71 8.19 -9.70 6.74
C LEU A 71 9.19 -8.56 6.95
N ARG A 72 8.89 -7.62 7.85
CA ARG A 72 9.74 -6.46 8.18
C ARG A 72 10.02 -5.56 6.98
N GLN A 73 9.03 -5.36 6.14
CA GLN A 73 9.16 -4.54 4.92
C GLN A 73 8.74 -3.10 5.21
N THR A 74 9.60 -2.34 5.88
CA THR A 74 9.27 -1.01 6.40
C THR A 74 8.91 0.01 5.31
N ASP A 75 9.60 -0.03 4.17
CA ASP A 75 9.28 0.89 3.07
C ASP A 75 7.90 0.58 2.47
N GLU A 76 7.59 -0.70 2.30
CA GLU A 76 6.27 -1.11 1.80
C GLU A 76 5.16 -0.81 2.80
N ILE A 77 5.45 -0.88 4.11
CA ILE A 77 4.50 -0.49 5.15
C ILE A 77 4.07 0.97 4.96
N LYS A 78 5.00 1.86 4.64
CA LYS A 78 4.67 3.27 4.43
C LYS A 78 3.69 3.46 3.28
N TYR A 79 3.91 2.79 2.14
CA TYR A 79 2.98 2.80 1.02
C TYR A 79 1.63 2.25 1.42
N HIS A 80 1.62 1.12 2.10
CA HIS A 80 0.38 0.43 2.43
C HIS A 80 -0.42 1.08 3.57
N VAL A 81 0.21 1.89 4.41
CA VAL A 81 -0.54 2.76 5.33
C VAL A 81 -1.36 3.78 4.54
N ARG A 82 -0.77 4.40 3.51
CA ARG A 82 -1.49 5.33 2.64
C ARG A 82 -2.63 4.64 1.91
N ILE A 83 -2.38 3.47 1.37
CA ILE A 83 -3.40 2.66 0.68
C ILE A 83 -4.51 2.27 1.67
N ALA A 84 -4.16 1.87 2.89
CA ALA A 84 -5.13 1.50 3.92
C ALA A 84 -6.05 2.67 4.27
N LEU A 85 -5.50 3.86 4.44
CA LEU A 85 -6.30 5.06 4.70
C LEU A 85 -7.25 5.36 3.53
N ALA A 86 -6.76 5.26 2.30
CA ALA A 86 -7.58 5.45 1.10
C ALA A 86 -8.68 4.38 0.98
N ASN A 87 -8.42 3.18 1.45
CA ASN A 87 -9.39 2.09 1.47
C ASN A 87 -10.37 2.17 2.66
N GLY A 88 -10.24 3.19 3.49
CA GLY A 88 -11.20 3.48 4.54
C GLY A 88 -10.83 3.01 5.94
N LEU A 89 -9.61 2.52 6.17
CA LEU A 89 -9.17 2.25 7.53
C LEU A 89 -8.94 3.56 8.28
N THR A 90 -9.28 3.56 9.56
CA THR A 90 -8.93 4.67 10.45
C THR A 90 -7.51 4.45 11.00
N VAL A 91 -6.91 5.51 11.51
CA VAL A 91 -5.62 5.42 12.20
C VAL A 91 -5.70 4.41 13.36
N GLN A 92 -6.81 4.44 14.11
CA GLN A 92 -7.02 3.50 15.21
C GLN A 92 -7.07 2.05 14.72
N GLU A 93 -7.72 1.78 13.59
CA GLU A 93 -7.76 0.43 13.02
C GLU A 93 -6.37 -0.04 12.59
N ILE A 94 -5.57 0.84 12.01
CA ILE A 94 -4.18 0.54 11.66
C ILE A 94 -3.36 0.24 12.92
N GLU A 95 -3.57 1.02 13.98
CA GLU A 95 -2.92 0.80 15.27
C GLU A 95 -3.27 -0.59 15.85
N GLU A 96 -4.53 -1.01 15.71
CA GLU A 96 -4.95 -2.33 16.18
C GLU A 96 -4.29 -3.48 15.40
N VAL A 97 -4.05 -3.29 14.10
CA VAL A 97 -3.27 -4.25 13.30
C VAL A 97 -1.83 -4.34 13.85
N LEU A 98 -1.23 -3.19 14.17
CA LEU A 98 0.09 -3.15 14.78
C LEU A 98 0.11 -3.93 16.10
N TYR A 99 -0.84 -3.67 16.97
CA TYR A 99 -0.92 -4.34 18.27
C TYR A 99 -1.10 -5.85 18.13
N LEU A 100 -1.92 -6.27 17.19
CA LEU A 100 -2.14 -7.68 16.91
C LEU A 100 -0.84 -8.37 16.44
N SER A 101 0.05 -7.65 15.79
CA SER A 101 1.31 -8.20 15.30
C SER A 101 2.29 -8.56 16.42
N VAL A 102 2.14 -7.96 17.61
CA VAL A 102 3.08 -8.19 18.72
C VAL A 102 3.13 -9.68 19.13
N PRO A 103 2.00 -10.35 19.40
CA PRO A 103 2.05 -11.76 19.78
C PRO A 103 2.38 -12.72 18.62
N TYR A 104 2.14 -12.32 17.35
CA TYR A 104 2.32 -13.22 16.22
C TYR A 104 3.61 -13.00 15.43
N ALA A 105 4.12 -11.76 15.38
CA ALA A 105 5.35 -11.45 14.65
C ALA A 105 6.51 -11.06 15.58
N GLY A 106 6.22 -10.71 16.83
CA GLY A 106 7.21 -10.37 17.84
C GLY A 106 7.48 -8.87 17.95
N PHE A 107 7.99 -8.46 19.10
CA PHE A 107 8.31 -7.06 19.39
C PHE A 107 9.28 -6.42 18.39
N PRO A 108 10.35 -7.08 17.95
CA PRO A 108 11.26 -6.43 17.00
C PRO A 108 10.59 -6.05 15.68
N ALA A 109 9.77 -6.94 15.13
CA ALA A 109 9.02 -6.65 13.90
C ALA A 109 7.99 -5.55 14.12
N ALA A 110 7.25 -5.61 15.23
CA ALA A 110 6.26 -4.60 15.58
C ALA A 110 6.90 -3.24 15.82
N ASN A 111 8.05 -3.18 16.49
CA ASN A 111 8.75 -1.91 16.74
C ASN A 111 9.25 -1.28 15.44
N SER A 112 9.77 -2.06 14.50
CA SER A 112 10.18 -1.56 13.19
C SER A 112 8.98 -1.02 12.42
N ALA A 113 7.86 -1.74 12.45
CA ALA A 113 6.62 -1.30 11.82
C ALA A 113 6.08 -0.01 12.45
N LYS A 114 6.09 0.07 13.77
CA LYS A 114 5.62 1.26 14.50
C LYS A 114 6.39 2.50 14.05
N ALA A 115 7.72 2.41 13.95
CA ALA A 115 8.55 3.52 13.51
C ALA A 115 8.17 3.98 12.09
N ALA A 116 8.00 3.04 11.17
CA ALA A 116 7.59 3.34 9.79
C ALA A 116 6.19 3.96 9.74
N MET A 117 5.26 3.44 10.54
CA MET A 117 3.89 3.95 10.60
C MET A 117 3.84 5.37 11.16
N ILE A 118 4.59 5.66 12.23
CA ILE A 118 4.67 7.01 12.79
C ILE A 118 5.17 7.98 11.73
N GLU A 119 6.23 7.62 11.01
CA GLU A 119 6.82 8.47 9.99
C GLU A 119 5.81 8.81 8.88
N VAL A 120 5.16 7.80 8.30
CA VAL A 120 4.19 8.05 7.21
C VAL A 120 2.95 8.77 7.69
N LEU A 121 2.48 8.49 8.91
CA LEU A 121 1.30 9.18 9.45
C LEU A 121 1.59 10.67 9.68
N ARG A 122 2.80 11.01 10.08
CA ARG A 122 3.22 12.43 10.19
C ARG A 122 3.26 13.11 8.83
N GLU A 123 3.74 12.41 7.80
CA GLU A 123 3.73 12.92 6.43
C GLU A 123 2.31 13.18 5.94
N VAL A 124 1.41 12.23 6.14
CA VAL A 124 -0.01 12.36 5.76
C VAL A 124 -0.67 13.53 6.48
N GLU A 125 -0.44 13.65 7.78
CA GLU A 125 -0.97 14.74 8.59
C GLU A 125 -0.44 16.10 8.12
N GLY A 126 0.85 16.19 7.80
CA GLY A 126 1.46 17.39 7.23
C GLY A 126 0.88 17.78 5.88
N GLU A 127 0.63 16.81 5.01
CA GLU A 127 -0.01 17.03 3.71
C GLU A 127 -1.44 17.57 3.87
N ALA A 128 -2.19 17.02 4.83
CA ALA A 128 -3.56 17.46 5.09
C ALA A 128 -3.62 18.86 5.66
N ALA A 129 -2.59 19.28 6.44
CA ALA A 129 -2.49 20.61 7.04
C ALA A 129 -1.97 21.65 6.05
N GLY A 130 -1.29 21.21 4.99
CA GLY A 130 -0.74 22.08 3.95
C GLY A 130 -1.70 22.35 2.80
#